data_0f8ff7538b3bc3f48b632473ca55ffe5
#
_entry.id   0f8ff7538b3bc3f48b632473ca55ffe5
#
_cell.length_a   1.000
_cell.length_b   1.000
_cell.length_c   1.000
_cell.angle_alpha   90.00
_cell.angle_beta   90.00
_cell.angle_gamma   90.00
#
_symmetry.space_group_name_H-M   'P 1'
#
loop_
_entity.id
_entity.type
_entity.pdbx_description
1 polymer ?
#
loop_
_entity_poly.entity_id
_entity_poly.type
_entity_poly.pdbx_seq_one_letter_code
_entity_poly.pdbx_strand_id
1 'polypeptide(L)'
;QRQMCIRDRQYDPAPRYHARNAAIVLASMHGAKTLLGTATPAVETYFNARQGKYGLVELKSRFNDVELPEIIPVDVREMRKKNRMRGNFTPELLNRMQIALDGDEQVILFQNRRGFAPMVECKQCAWVPKCEHCDVSLTYHKRFNQLTCHYCGFTYEIPKVCPACGQPTIGVMGFGTERIEEDIAQHFPNIPVSRMDLDTTRSRSAYEQIIEDFSKKKNKILIGTQMITKGLDFDHVSVV
;
A
#
# COMPACT_ATOMS: atom_id res chain seq x y z
N GLN A 1 -27.55 -7.74 8.48
CA GLN A 1 -26.71 -7.82 7.29
C GLN A 1 -25.29 -7.38 7.66
N ARG A 2 -24.28 -8.24 7.46
CA ARG A 2 -22.89 -7.95 7.76
C ARG A 2 -22.27 -7.26 6.54
N GLN A 3 -21.89 -6.00 6.67
CA GLN A 3 -21.23 -5.25 5.63
C GLN A 3 -19.80 -4.98 6.06
N MET A 4 -18.84 -5.59 5.36
CA MET A 4 -17.41 -5.35 5.58
C MET A 4 -16.93 -4.20 4.69
N CYS A 5 -16.02 -3.37 5.21
CA CYS A 5 -15.42 -2.26 4.50
C CYS A 5 -16.42 -1.27 3.92
N ILE A 6 -17.25 -0.68 4.79
CA ILE A 6 -18.11 0.44 4.38
C ILE A 6 -17.21 1.63 4.06
N ARG A 7 -16.98 1.86 2.75
CA ARG A 7 -16.34 3.05 2.22
C ARG A 7 -17.38 4.04 1.74
N ASP A 8 -17.01 5.29 1.73
CA ASP A 8 -17.75 6.30 1.01
C ASP A 8 -17.86 5.91 -0.45
N ARG A 9 -19.06 5.87 -0.96
CA ARG A 9 -19.32 5.56 -2.36
C ARG A 9 -19.19 6.78 -3.27
N GLN A 10 -18.19 7.61 -2.97
CA GLN A 10 -17.95 8.84 -3.74
C GLN A 10 -17.47 8.60 -5.18
N TYR A 11 -16.95 7.40 -5.46
CA TYR A 11 -16.51 6.98 -6.80
C TYR A 11 -17.57 6.19 -7.57
N ASP A 12 -18.68 5.84 -6.91
CA ASP A 12 -19.78 5.16 -7.58
C ASP A 12 -20.59 6.14 -8.44
N PRO A 13 -21.32 5.66 -9.47
CA PRO A 13 -22.27 6.48 -10.21
C PRO A 13 -23.29 7.17 -9.29
N ALA A 14 -23.77 8.33 -9.69
CA ALA A 14 -24.82 9.04 -8.96
C ALA A 14 -26.13 8.19 -8.89
N PRO A 15 -26.91 8.26 -7.80
CA PRO A 15 -26.73 9.09 -6.60
C PRO A 15 -25.67 8.55 -5.64
N ARG A 16 -24.76 9.42 -5.20
CA ARG A 16 -23.71 9.07 -4.24
C ARG A 16 -24.24 9.16 -2.82
N TYR A 17 -23.87 8.22 -1.97
CA TYR A 17 -24.26 8.21 -0.57
C TYR A 17 -23.17 7.59 0.31
N HIS A 18 -23.20 7.96 1.59
CA HIS A 18 -22.32 7.39 2.60
C HIS A 18 -22.96 6.12 3.16
N ALA A 19 -22.44 4.95 2.80
CA ALA A 19 -23.06 3.66 3.12
C ALA A 19 -23.29 3.44 4.63
N ARG A 20 -22.33 3.83 5.49
CA ARG A 20 -22.49 3.74 6.95
C ARG A 20 -23.69 4.57 7.43
N ASN A 21 -23.78 5.82 6.99
CA ASN A 21 -24.87 6.71 7.44
C ASN A 21 -26.22 6.21 6.91
N ALA A 22 -26.27 5.76 5.66
CA ALA A 22 -27.48 5.15 5.08
C ALA A 22 -27.92 3.90 5.85
N ALA A 23 -26.99 3.04 6.25
CA ALA A 23 -27.27 1.85 7.05
C ALA A 23 -27.85 2.20 8.43
N ILE A 24 -27.33 3.24 9.10
CA ILE A 24 -27.85 3.72 10.39
C ILE A 24 -29.30 4.23 10.23
N VAL A 25 -29.55 5.05 9.21
CA VAL A 25 -30.89 5.58 8.96
C VAL A 25 -31.86 4.45 8.62
N LEU A 26 -31.47 3.54 7.74
CA LEU A 26 -32.31 2.37 7.38
C LEU A 26 -32.64 1.51 8.62
N ALA A 27 -31.66 1.23 9.46
CA ALA A 27 -31.89 0.49 10.71
C ALA A 27 -32.88 1.24 11.62
N SER A 28 -32.74 2.56 11.76
CA SER A 28 -33.66 3.40 12.54
C SER A 28 -35.09 3.33 11.97
N MET A 29 -35.28 3.40 10.66
CA MET A 29 -36.60 3.29 10.03
C MET A 29 -37.30 1.94 10.32
N HIS A 30 -36.53 0.89 10.53
CA HIS A 30 -37.04 -0.45 10.85
C HIS A 30 -36.99 -0.77 12.36
N GLY A 31 -36.74 0.19 13.24
CA GLY A 31 -36.61 -0.04 14.68
C GLY A 31 -35.46 -0.98 15.06
N ALA A 32 -34.48 -1.19 14.17
CA ALA A 32 -33.36 -2.08 14.39
C ALA A 32 -32.17 -1.36 15.03
N LYS A 33 -31.37 -2.11 15.79
CA LYS A 33 -30.11 -1.61 16.36
C LYS A 33 -28.99 -1.71 15.33
N THR A 34 -28.04 -0.75 15.37
CA THR A 34 -26.87 -0.73 14.51
C THR A 34 -25.61 -1.02 15.32
N LEU A 35 -24.82 -1.99 14.89
CA LEU A 35 -23.48 -2.26 15.41
C LEU A 35 -22.44 -1.87 14.36
N LEU A 36 -21.56 -0.96 14.74
CA LEU A 36 -20.44 -0.51 13.91
C LEU A 36 -19.14 -1.05 14.49
N GLY A 37 -18.37 -1.77 13.69
CA GLY A 37 -17.04 -2.26 14.06
C GLY A 37 -15.96 -1.65 13.17
N THR A 38 -14.87 -1.17 13.77
CA THR A 38 -13.74 -0.60 13.05
C THR A 38 -12.49 -0.58 13.92
N ALA A 39 -11.32 -0.73 13.31
CA ALA A 39 -10.03 -0.49 13.96
C ALA A 39 -9.61 0.99 13.88
N THR A 40 -10.19 1.75 12.93
CA THR A 40 -9.86 3.15 12.66
C THR A 40 -11.15 3.97 12.56
N PRO A 41 -11.78 4.30 13.70
CA PRO A 41 -13.05 5.02 13.68
C PRO A 41 -12.87 6.43 13.10
N ALA A 42 -13.90 6.90 12.39
CA ALA A 42 -13.97 8.31 12.01
C ALA A 42 -14.03 9.18 13.27
N VAL A 43 -13.32 10.30 13.27
CA VAL A 43 -13.18 11.19 14.44
C VAL A 43 -14.56 11.62 14.98
N GLU A 44 -15.49 11.97 14.09
CA GLU A 44 -16.85 12.40 14.45
C GLU A 44 -17.63 11.26 15.13
N THR A 45 -17.49 10.04 14.64
CA THR A 45 -18.19 8.87 15.22
C THR A 45 -17.61 8.54 16.59
N TYR A 46 -16.29 8.54 16.71
CA TYR A 46 -15.61 8.31 17.99
C TYR A 46 -15.93 9.40 19.01
N PHE A 47 -15.91 10.66 18.61
CA PHE A 47 -16.31 11.78 19.46
C PHE A 47 -17.75 11.63 19.97
N ASN A 48 -18.71 11.30 19.09
CA ASN A 48 -20.09 11.08 19.46
C ASN A 48 -20.26 9.89 20.45
N ALA A 49 -19.49 8.84 20.27
CA ALA A 49 -19.47 7.70 21.20
C ALA A 49 -18.91 8.11 22.58
N ARG A 50 -17.82 8.89 22.60
CA ARG A 50 -17.25 9.44 23.84
C ARG A 50 -18.19 10.39 24.56
N GLN A 51 -19.05 11.10 23.83
CA GLN A 51 -20.10 11.97 24.39
C GLN A 51 -21.36 11.20 24.81
N GLY A 52 -21.37 9.88 24.75
CA GLY A 52 -22.49 9.05 25.16
C GLY A 52 -23.68 8.99 24.20
N LYS A 53 -23.54 9.52 22.97
CA LYS A 53 -24.59 9.39 21.94
C LYS A 53 -24.71 7.97 21.39
N TYR A 54 -23.64 7.19 21.47
CA TYR A 54 -23.56 5.78 21.08
C TYR A 54 -22.92 4.98 22.21
N GLY A 55 -23.28 3.71 22.31
CA GLY A 55 -22.53 2.77 23.15
C GLY A 55 -21.11 2.58 22.56
N LEU A 56 -20.09 2.63 23.39
CA LEU A 56 -18.70 2.40 23.02
C LEU A 56 -18.18 1.13 23.67
N VAL A 57 -17.67 0.22 22.86
CA VAL A 57 -16.95 -0.97 23.33
C VAL A 57 -15.57 -0.95 22.69
N GLU A 58 -14.55 -0.91 23.53
CA GLU A 58 -13.15 -0.97 23.09
C GLU A 58 -12.59 -2.38 23.34
N LEU A 59 -12.18 -3.04 22.25
CA LEU A 59 -11.45 -4.31 22.33
C LEU A 59 -9.97 -4.00 22.49
N LYS A 60 -9.42 -4.20 23.69
CA LYS A 60 -8.05 -3.81 24.03
C LYS A 60 -7.04 -4.96 23.89
N SER A 61 -7.50 -6.21 23.86
CA SER A 61 -6.68 -7.38 23.63
C SER A 61 -6.99 -7.97 22.25
N ARG A 62 -6.01 -8.60 21.64
CA ARG A 62 -6.18 -9.37 20.42
C ARG A 62 -6.74 -10.75 20.74
N PHE A 63 -7.41 -11.33 19.76
CA PHE A 63 -7.86 -12.72 19.86
C PHE A 63 -6.62 -13.63 20.05
N ASN A 64 -6.70 -14.57 21.01
CA ASN A 64 -5.60 -15.46 21.39
C ASN A 64 -4.32 -14.74 21.85
N ASP A 65 -4.40 -13.50 22.35
CA ASP A 65 -3.24 -12.71 22.84
C ASP A 65 -2.07 -12.63 21.85
N VAL A 66 -2.36 -12.68 20.54
CA VAL A 66 -1.35 -12.58 19.48
C VAL A 66 -0.60 -11.26 19.60
N GLU A 67 0.73 -11.34 19.67
CA GLU A 67 1.60 -10.16 19.73
C GLU A 67 1.51 -9.30 18.47
N LEU A 68 1.86 -8.01 18.62
CA LEU A 68 2.00 -7.11 17.49
C LEU A 68 3.22 -7.49 16.66
N PRO A 69 3.17 -7.34 15.32
CA PRO A 69 4.36 -7.58 14.50
C PRO A 69 5.47 -6.59 14.86
N GLU A 70 6.70 -7.05 14.80
CA GLU A 70 7.88 -6.20 14.91
C GLU A 70 7.94 -5.26 13.68
N ILE A 71 8.07 -3.96 13.91
CA ILE A 71 8.26 -2.96 12.84
C ILE A 71 9.73 -2.55 12.81
N ILE A 72 10.40 -2.85 11.69
CA ILE A 72 11.83 -2.59 11.52
C ILE A 72 12.04 -1.51 10.47
N PRO A 73 12.26 -0.25 10.89
CA PRO A 73 12.57 0.83 9.97
C PRO A 73 14.01 0.71 9.45
N VAL A 74 14.19 0.83 8.14
CA VAL A 74 15.50 0.83 7.49
C VAL A 74 15.71 2.13 6.72
N ASP A 75 16.78 2.88 7.01
CA ASP A 75 17.11 4.11 6.27
C ASP A 75 17.75 3.77 4.91
N VAL A 76 16.93 3.82 3.88
CA VAL A 76 17.34 3.58 2.49
C VAL A 76 18.39 4.59 2.02
N ARG A 77 18.39 5.85 2.51
CA ARG A 77 19.36 6.88 2.11
C ARG A 77 20.75 6.52 2.59
N GLU A 78 20.86 6.02 3.82
CA GLU A 78 22.14 5.55 4.37
C GLU A 78 22.66 4.32 3.60
N MET A 79 21.76 3.38 3.29
CA MET A 79 22.12 2.19 2.51
C MET A 79 22.62 2.56 1.10
N ARG A 80 22.00 3.54 0.44
CA ARG A 80 22.45 4.05 -0.86
C ARG A 80 23.81 4.74 -0.78
N LYS A 81 24.04 5.59 0.22
CA LYS A 81 25.35 6.26 0.43
C LYS A 81 26.47 5.27 0.63
N LYS A 82 26.20 4.14 1.31
CA LYS A 82 27.17 3.07 1.57
C LYS A 82 27.26 2.03 0.43
N ASN A 83 26.56 2.24 -0.70
CA ASN A 83 26.46 1.28 -1.81
C ASN A 83 26.06 -0.14 -1.37
N ARG A 84 25.19 -0.27 -0.35
CA ARG A 84 24.76 -1.55 0.19
C ARG A 84 23.43 -2.04 -0.39
N MET A 85 22.74 -1.24 -1.21
CA MET A 85 21.51 -1.66 -1.87
C MET A 85 21.77 -2.77 -2.89
N ARG A 86 20.87 -3.73 -2.96
CA ARG A 86 20.83 -4.75 -4.02
C ARG A 86 19.65 -4.45 -4.93
N GLY A 87 19.91 -3.68 -6.01
CA GLY A 87 18.84 -3.10 -6.81
C GLY A 87 17.99 -2.15 -5.97
N ASN A 88 16.72 -2.47 -5.84
CA ASN A 88 15.74 -1.69 -5.09
C ASN A 88 15.54 -2.14 -3.64
N PHE A 89 16.22 -3.21 -3.24
CA PHE A 89 16.03 -3.85 -1.94
C PHE A 89 17.20 -3.59 -1.00
N THR A 90 16.88 -3.48 0.29
CA THR A 90 17.89 -3.45 1.33
C THR A 90 18.37 -4.88 1.64
N PRO A 91 19.62 -5.08 2.06
CA PRO A 91 20.11 -6.40 2.48
C PRO A 91 19.29 -6.98 3.63
N GLU A 92 18.80 -6.13 4.55
CA GLU A 92 17.96 -6.55 5.67
C GLU A 92 16.65 -7.17 5.19
N LEU A 93 15.95 -6.52 4.25
CA LEU A 93 14.72 -7.07 3.68
C LEU A 93 14.97 -8.41 3.00
N LEU A 94 15.99 -8.49 2.12
CA LEU A 94 16.29 -9.73 1.41
C LEU A 94 16.69 -10.88 2.37
N ASN A 95 17.43 -10.57 3.44
CA ASN A 95 17.80 -11.55 4.45
C ASN A 95 16.57 -12.07 5.21
N ARG A 96 15.66 -11.20 5.63
CA ARG A 96 14.41 -11.63 6.29
C ARG A 96 13.50 -12.41 5.37
N MET A 97 13.41 -12.02 4.10
CA MET A 97 12.69 -12.80 3.10
C MET A 97 13.31 -14.21 2.95
N GLN A 98 14.64 -14.30 2.88
CA GLN A 98 15.32 -15.60 2.78
C GLN A 98 15.00 -16.50 3.98
N ILE A 99 15.09 -15.95 5.21
CA ILE A 99 14.79 -16.70 6.45
C ILE A 99 13.34 -17.22 6.42
N ALA A 100 12.38 -16.37 6.05
CA ALA A 100 10.98 -16.76 5.96
C ALA A 100 10.75 -17.87 4.92
N LEU A 101 11.34 -17.72 3.74
CA LEU A 101 11.19 -18.69 2.65
C LEU A 101 11.86 -20.04 2.99
N ASP A 102 13.01 -20.03 3.67
CA ASP A 102 13.69 -21.23 4.15
C ASP A 102 12.87 -21.96 5.24
N GLY A 103 12.09 -21.19 6.02
CA GLY A 103 11.14 -21.70 7.02
C GLY A 103 9.80 -22.17 6.44
N ASP A 104 9.65 -22.28 5.13
CA ASP A 104 8.38 -22.59 4.44
C ASP A 104 7.25 -21.56 4.71
N GLU A 105 7.61 -20.34 5.10
CA GLU A 105 6.69 -19.24 5.33
C GLU A 105 6.51 -18.36 4.07
N GLN A 106 5.60 -17.41 4.16
CA GLN A 106 5.23 -16.55 3.04
C GLN A 106 5.61 -15.09 3.30
N VAL A 107 5.79 -14.35 2.22
CA VAL A 107 6.19 -12.94 2.23
C VAL A 107 5.18 -12.11 1.44
N ILE A 108 4.82 -10.95 1.99
CA ILE A 108 4.05 -9.92 1.27
C ILE A 108 4.93 -8.71 1.03
N LEU A 109 5.03 -8.26 -0.20
CA LEU A 109 5.68 -7.01 -0.56
C LEU A 109 4.63 -5.96 -0.95
N PHE A 110 4.46 -4.97 -0.08
CA PHE A 110 3.52 -3.89 -0.31
C PHE A 110 4.19 -2.71 -1.00
N GLN A 111 3.65 -2.33 -2.16
CA GLN A 111 4.03 -1.13 -2.88
C GLN A 111 2.81 -0.26 -3.13
N ASN A 112 2.71 0.87 -2.43
CA ASN A 112 1.53 1.75 -2.51
C ASN A 112 1.41 2.51 -3.83
N ARG A 113 2.16 2.14 -4.87
CA ARG A 113 2.14 2.84 -6.15
C ARG A 113 1.63 1.94 -7.24
N ARG A 114 0.50 2.33 -7.83
CA ARG A 114 -0.11 1.64 -8.98
C ARG A 114 0.70 1.94 -10.24
N GLY A 115 0.97 0.90 -11.02
CA GLY A 115 1.50 1.00 -12.37
C GLY A 115 2.90 1.62 -12.46
N PHE A 116 3.37 1.73 -13.67
CA PHE A 116 4.61 2.41 -14.03
C PHE A 116 4.38 3.93 -14.04
N ALA A 117 4.15 4.54 -12.87
CA ALA A 117 4.18 5.99 -12.78
C ALA A 117 5.65 6.40 -12.57
N PRO A 118 6.35 6.82 -13.62
CA PRO A 118 7.72 7.24 -13.49
C PRO A 118 7.78 8.47 -12.57
N MET A 119 8.53 8.36 -11.50
CA MET A 119 8.88 9.48 -10.65
C MET A 119 10.32 9.88 -10.92
N VAL A 120 10.62 11.12 -10.69
CA VAL A 120 11.99 11.60 -10.68
C VAL A 120 12.50 11.57 -9.25
N GLU A 121 13.67 10.99 -9.05
CA GLU A 121 14.32 10.89 -7.74
C GLU A 121 15.82 11.06 -7.89
N CYS A 122 16.45 11.65 -6.88
CA CYS A 122 17.90 11.69 -6.80
C CYS A 122 18.44 10.33 -6.33
N LYS A 123 19.24 9.66 -7.15
CA LYS A 123 19.82 8.34 -6.83
C LYS A 123 20.74 8.39 -5.60
N GLN A 124 21.32 9.57 -5.28
CA GLN A 124 22.26 9.70 -4.18
C GLN A 124 21.57 9.93 -2.83
N CYS A 125 20.59 10.83 -2.75
CA CYS A 125 19.97 11.23 -1.48
C CYS A 125 18.48 10.95 -1.38
N ALA A 126 17.88 10.30 -2.39
CA ALA A 126 16.46 9.99 -2.47
C ALA A 126 15.53 11.22 -2.45
N TRP A 127 16.06 12.41 -2.81
CA TRP A 127 15.22 13.60 -2.95
C TRP A 127 14.23 13.42 -4.11
N VAL A 128 12.97 13.77 -3.86
CA VAL A 128 11.88 13.71 -4.83
C VAL A 128 11.34 15.12 -5.05
N PRO A 129 11.16 15.58 -6.29
CA PRO A 129 10.57 16.89 -6.57
C PRO A 129 9.12 16.95 -6.11
N LYS A 130 8.79 18.04 -5.41
CA LYS A 130 7.45 18.37 -4.94
C LYS A 130 6.91 19.60 -5.63
N CYS A 131 5.60 19.71 -5.70
CA CYS A 131 4.93 20.91 -6.17
C CYS A 131 5.09 22.04 -5.14
N GLU A 132 5.54 23.20 -5.57
CA GLU A 132 5.70 24.39 -4.70
C GLU A 132 4.38 24.92 -4.15
N HIS A 133 3.26 24.67 -4.86
CA HIS A 133 1.93 25.15 -4.47
C HIS A 133 1.13 24.16 -3.64
N CYS A 134 1.36 22.85 -3.80
CA CYS A 134 0.50 21.80 -3.24
C CYS A 134 1.25 20.85 -2.29
N ASP A 135 2.56 20.97 -2.15
CA ASP A 135 3.45 20.07 -1.37
C ASP A 135 3.25 18.57 -1.65
N VAL A 136 2.78 18.22 -2.84
CA VAL A 136 2.64 16.83 -3.31
C VAL A 136 3.76 16.47 -4.28
N SER A 137 4.12 15.19 -4.32
CA SER A 137 5.11 14.71 -5.30
C SER A 137 4.62 14.91 -6.73
N LEU A 138 5.52 15.33 -7.60
CA LEU A 138 5.24 15.54 -9.02
C LEU A 138 5.27 14.21 -9.79
N THR A 139 4.42 14.11 -10.82
CA THR A 139 4.40 12.96 -11.73
C THR A 139 5.19 13.29 -12.99
N TYR A 140 6.07 12.37 -13.38
CA TYR A 140 6.83 12.51 -14.62
C TYR A 140 6.01 12.04 -15.83
N HIS A 141 5.91 12.89 -16.85
CA HIS A 141 5.29 12.60 -18.12
C HIS A 141 6.36 12.42 -19.21
N LYS A 142 6.66 11.16 -19.53
CA LYS A 142 7.72 10.79 -20.48
C LYS A 142 7.56 11.47 -21.86
N ARG A 143 6.33 11.58 -22.37
CA ARG A 143 6.04 12.19 -23.69
C ARG A 143 6.52 13.63 -23.80
N PHE A 144 6.40 14.39 -22.70
CA PHE A 144 6.73 15.81 -22.65
C PHE A 144 8.06 16.09 -21.91
N ASN A 145 8.67 15.04 -21.35
CA ASN A 145 9.85 15.17 -20.49
C ASN A 145 9.70 16.19 -19.36
N GLN A 146 8.50 16.25 -18.76
CA GLN A 146 8.10 17.23 -17.77
C GLN A 146 7.53 16.57 -16.50
N LEU A 147 7.61 17.31 -15.41
CA LEU A 147 6.97 17.00 -14.14
C LEU A 147 5.67 17.78 -14.03
N THR A 148 4.57 17.13 -13.67
CA THR A 148 3.26 17.76 -13.55
C THR A 148 2.65 17.48 -12.18
N CYS A 149 2.07 18.50 -11.58
CA CYS A 149 1.24 18.38 -10.40
C CYS A 149 -0.21 18.04 -10.82
N HIS A 150 -0.72 16.89 -10.40
CA HIS A 150 -2.10 16.50 -10.71
C HIS A 150 -3.16 17.22 -9.86
N TYR A 151 -2.75 18.05 -8.88
CA TYR A 151 -3.68 18.85 -8.10
C TYR A 151 -3.94 20.22 -8.68
N CYS A 152 -2.87 20.96 -9.04
CA CYS A 152 -2.99 22.32 -9.59
C CYS A 152 -2.69 22.42 -11.10
N GLY A 153 -2.24 21.33 -11.73
CA GLY A 153 -1.90 21.30 -13.15
C GLY A 153 -0.56 21.97 -13.50
N PHE A 154 0.17 22.51 -12.52
CA PHE A 154 1.43 23.21 -12.79
C PHE A 154 2.49 22.22 -13.28
N THR A 155 3.30 22.65 -14.25
CA THR A 155 4.38 21.87 -14.87
C THR A 155 5.73 22.40 -14.51
N TYR A 156 6.69 21.49 -14.29
CA TYR A 156 8.05 21.81 -13.91
C TYR A 156 9.05 21.10 -14.84
N GLU A 157 10.18 21.71 -15.06
CA GLU A 157 11.31 21.03 -15.70
C GLU A 157 12.01 20.09 -14.73
N ILE A 158 12.64 19.04 -15.29
CA ILE A 158 13.45 18.14 -14.46
C ILE A 158 14.77 18.86 -14.11
N PRO A 159 15.10 19.03 -12.83
CA PRO A 159 16.36 19.66 -12.44
C PRO A 159 17.54 18.81 -12.94
N LYS A 160 18.55 19.45 -13.50
CA LYS A 160 19.80 18.77 -13.93
C LYS A 160 20.68 18.36 -12.75
N VAL A 161 20.57 19.11 -11.66
CA VAL A 161 21.33 18.90 -10.42
C VAL A 161 20.36 18.82 -9.27
N CYS A 162 20.59 17.91 -8.34
CA CYS A 162 19.72 17.73 -7.17
C CYS A 162 19.78 18.96 -6.25
N PRO A 163 18.66 19.64 -5.97
CA PRO A 163 18.64 20.80 -5.07
C PRO A 163 19.06 20.47 -3.63
N ALA A 164 18.88 19.21 -3.22
CA ALA A 164 19.15 18.79 -1.84
C ALA A 164 20.62 18.40 -1.60
N CYS A 165 21.30 17.77 -2.57
CA CYS A 165 22.67 17.28 -2.37
C CYS A 165 23.69 17.81 -3.40
N GLY A 166 23.26 18.62 -4.37
CA GLY A 166 24.14 19.20 -5.38
C GLY A 166 24.68 18.21 -6.44
N GLN A 167 24.24 16.95 -6.45
CA GLN A 167 24.77 15.94 -7.37
C GLN A 167 23.92 15.83 -8.64
N PRO A 168 24.54 15.59 -9.83
CA PRO A 168 23.83 15.42 -11.09
C PRO A 168 23.29 13.99 -11.25
N THR A 169 22.67 13.45 -10.19
CA THR A 169 22.21 12.05 -10.12
C THR A 169 20.70 11.92 -10.13
N ILE A 170 20.01 12.94 -10.64
CA ILE A 170 18.56 12.90 -10.82
C ILE A 170 18.23 11.96 -11.98
N GLY A 171 17.30 11.07 -11.76
CA GLY A 171 16.86 10.12 -12.76
C GLY A 171 15.39 9.77 -12.64
N VAL A 172 14.82 9.30 -13.75
CA VAL A 172 13.48 8.74 -13.75
C VAL A 172 13.54 7.36 -13.11
N MET A 173 12.84 7.21 -12.00
CA MET A 173 12.71 5.95 -11.28
C MET A 173 11.27 5.45 -11.46
N GLY A 174 11.11 4.26 -11.96
CA GLY A 174 9.82 3.62 -12.07
C GLY A 174 9.82 2.34 -11.23
N PHE A 175 9.10 2.35 -10.13
CA PHE A 175 8.85 1.14 -9.35
C PHE A 175 7.36 0.83 -9.41
N GLY A 176 6.93 0.10 -10.43
CA GLY A 176 5.66 -0.59 -10.40
C GLY A 176 5.83 -1.97 -9.78
N THR A 177 4.72 -2.59 -9.40
CA THR A 177 4.68 -3.98 -8.93
C THR A 177 5.32 -4.93 -9.92
N GLU A 178 5.22 -4.67 -11.22
CA GLU A 178 5.87 -5.43 -12.31
C GLU A 178 7.40 -5.43 -12.19
N ARG A 179 8.00 -4.25 -11.97
CA ARG A 179 9.45 -4.16 -11.80
C ARG A 179 9.93 -4.86 -10.53
N ILE A 180 9.15 -4.76 -9.44
CA ILE A 180 9.45 -5.47 -8.19
C ILE A 180 9.40 -6.98 -8.43
N GLU A 181 8.42 -7.48 -9.18
CA GLU A 181 8.28 -8.88 -9.55
C GLU A 181 9.52 -9.37 -10.31
N GLU A 182 9.95 -8.63 -11.35
CA GLU A 182 11.18 -8.95 -12.11
C GLU A 182 12.43 -8.96 -11.23
N ASP A 183 12.61 -7.93 -10.38
CA ASP A 183 13.77 -7.82 -9.51
C ASP A 183 13.76 -8.94 -8.44
N ILE A 184 12.61 -9.30 -7.88
CA ILE A 184 12.47 -10.42 -6.94
C ILE A 184 12.75 -11.76 -7.59
N ALA A 185 12.27 -11.98 -8.82
CA ALA A 185 12.58 -13.21 -9.57
C ALA A 185 14.08 -13.40 -9.82
N GLN A 186 14.86 -12.33 -9.92
CA GLN A 186 16.32 -12.40 -10.00
C GLN A 186 16.98 -12.79 -8.68
N HIS A 187 16.43 -12.33 -7.54
CA HIS A 187 16.97 -12.67 -6.22
C HIS A 187 16.54 -14.07 -5.74
N PHE A 188 15.34 -14.50 -6.14
CA PHE A 188 14.72 -15.76 -5.72
C PHE A 188 14.20 -16.55 -6.94
N PRO A 189 15.06 -17.02 -7.84
CA PRO A 189 14.67 -17.56 -9.15
C PRO A 189 13.79 -18.82 -9.08
N ASN A 190 13.81 -19.54 -7.96
CA ASN A 190 13.07 -20.80 -7.81
C ASN A 190 11.82 -20.63 -6.92
N ILE A 191 11.50 -19.41 -6.50
CA ILE A 191 10.38 -19.13 -5.62
C ILE A 191 9.19 -18.61 -6.44
N PRO A 192 8.02 -19.24 -6.35
CA PRO A 192 6.82 -18.77 -7.02
C PRO A 192 6.37 -17.42 -6.48
N VAL A 193 6.23 -16.45 -7.36
CA VAL A 193 5.79 -15.08 -7.06
C VAL A 193 4.42 -14.84 -7.69
N SER A 194 3.55 -14.13 -7.00
CA SER A 194 2.30 -13.61 -7.56
C SER A 194 2.22 -12.10 -7.40
N ARG A 195 1.61 -11.45 -8.37
CA ARG A 195 1.33 -10.03 -8.35
C ARG A 195 -0.16 -9.76 -8.25
N MET A 196 -0.55 -8.85 -7.32
CA MET A 196 -1.93 -8.42 -7.12
C MET A 196 -2.02 -6.90 -7.29
N ASP A 197 -2.34 -6.47 -8.48
CA ASP A 197 -2.62 -5.09 -8.83
C ASP A 197 -3.81 -4.99 -9.78
N LEU A 198 -4.15 -3.77 -10.22
CA LEU A 198 -5.30 -3.56 -11.10
C LEU A 198 -5.17 -4.30 -12.44
N ASP A 199 -3.95 -4.50 -12.94
CA ASP A 199 -3.73 -5.15 -14.23
C ASP A 199 -3.90 -6.66 -14.14
N THR A 200 -3.48 -7.28 -13.04
CA THR A 200 -3.60 -8.73 -12.81
C THR A 200 -4.98 -9.13 -12.27
N THR A 201 -5.75 -8.18 -11.72
CA THR A 201 -7.05 -8.45 -11.07
C THR A 201 -8.23 -7.79 -11.79
N ARG A 202 -8.18 -7.69 -13.12
CA ARG A 202 -9.28 -7.10 -13.92
C ARG A 202 -10.58 -7.86 -13.83
N SER A 203 -10.53 -9.17 -13.59
CA SER A 203 -11.70 -9.99 -13.33
C SER A 203 -11.75 -10.43 -11.87
N ARG A 204 -12.98 -10.63 -11.35
CA ARG A 204 -13.19 -11.13 -10.00
C ARG A 204 -12.57 -12.51 -9.81
N SER A 205 -12.67 -13.37 -10.82
CA SER A 205 -12.11 -14.73 -10.79
C SER A 205 -10.57 -14.71 -10.70
N ALA A 206 -9.89 -13.81 -11.39
CA ALA A 206 -8.43 -13.65 -11.29
C ALA A 206 -8.01 -13.21 -9.89
N TYR A 207 -8.75 -12.27 -9.29
CA TYR A 207 -8.52 -11.84 -7.91
C TYR A 207 -8.68 -12.99 -6.91
N GLU A 208 -9.80 -13.73 -6.99
CA GLU A 208 -10.08 -14.86 -6.11
C GLU A 208 -9.03 -15.98 -6.29
N GLN A 209 -8.58 -16.24 -7.51
CA GLN A 209 -7.56 -17.24 -7.80
C GLN A 209 -6.20 -16.90 -7.17
N ILE A 210 -5.76 -15.64 -7.26
CA ILE A 210 -4.48 -15.20 -6.64
C ILE A 210 -4.53 -15.41 -5.13
N ILE A 211 -5.65 -15.06 -4.48
CA ILE A 211 -5.83 -15.26 -3.04
C ILE A 211 -5.80 -16.74 -2.68
N GLU A 212 -6.53 -17.57 -3.43
CA GLU A 212 -6.58 -19.00 -3.19
C GLU A 212 -5.21 -19.66 -3.35
N ASP A 213 -4.47 -19.32 -4.41
CA ASP A 213 -3.15 -19.87 -4.68
C ASP A 213 -2.14 -19.43 -3.61
N PHE A 214 -2.25 -18.20 -3.11
CA PHE A 214 -1.42 -17.74 -2.01
C PHE A 214 -1.79 -18.42 -0.69
N SER A 215 -3.07 -18.50 -0.35
CA SER A 215 -3.54 -19.21 0.85
C SER A 215 -3.14 -20.69 0.89
N LYS A 216 -3.09 -21.34 -0.28
CA LYS A 216 -2.64 -22.73 -0.44
C LYS A 216 -1.12 -22.90 -0.56
N LYS A 217 -0.35 -21.85 -0.31
CA LYS A 217 1.12 -21.83 -0.43
C LYS A 217 1.66 -22.22 -1.82
N LYS A 218 0.87 -22.16 -2.88
CA LYS A 218 1.37 -22.36 -4.24
C LYS A 218 2.32 -21.22 -4.65
N ASN A 219 2.06 -20.03 -4.15
CA ASN A 219 2.93 -18.87 -4.27
C ASN A 219 3.48 -18.49 -2.90
N LYS A 220 4.76 -18.20 -2.83
CA LYS A 220 5.46 -17.87 -1.58
C LYS A 220 5.63 -16.38 -1.36
N ILE A 221 5.64 -15.60 -2.45
CA ILE A 221 5.77 -14.15 -2.40
C ILE A 221 4.56 -13.54 -3.09
N LEU A 222 3.88 -12.62 -2.40
CA LEU A 222 2.78 -11.83 -2.95
C LEU A 222 3.21 -10.36 -3.03
N ILE A 223 3.23 -9.81 -4.24
CA ILE A 223 3.57 -8.41 -4.47
C ILE A 223 2.28 -7.66 -4.80
N GLY A 224 1.99 -6.56 -4.12
CA GLY A 224 0.77 -5.86 -4.45
C GLY A 224 0.66 -4.43 -3.97
N THR A 225 -0.43 -3.81 -4.38
CA THR A 225 -0.80 -2.43 -4.02
C THR A 225 -1.78 -2.44 -2.85
N GLN A 226 -2.52 -1.38 -2.63
CA GLN A 226 -3.55 -1.30 -1.57
C GLN A 226 -4.56 -2.45 -1.55
N MET A 227 -4.64 -3.25 -2.59
CA MET A 227 -5.55 -4.40 -2.66
C MET A 227 -5.18 -5.50 -1.67
N ILE A 228 -3.88 -5.65 -1.34
CA ILE A 228 -3.39 -6.65 -0.39
C ILE A 228 -3.46 -6.22 1.07
N THR A 229 -3.83 -4.96 1.34
CA THR A 229 -3.77 -4.40 2.72
C THR A 229 -5.09 -4.51 3.49
N LYS A 230 -6.17 -4.92 2.84
CA LYS A 230 -7.50 -4.89 3.47
C LYS A 230 -8.28 -6.17 3.20
N GLY A 231 -8.77 -6.75 4.29
CA GLY A 231 -9.71 -7.87 4.24
C GLY A 231 -9.11 -9.20 3.83
N LEU A 232 -7.79 -9.31 3.81
CA LEU A 232 -7.05 -10.56 3.62
C LEU A 232 -6.42 -10.96 4.95
N ASP A 233 -6.48 -12.24 5.25
CA ASP A 233 -5.89 -12.86 6.43
C ASP A 233 -5.19 -14.15 5.98
N PHE A 234 -3.89 -14.25 6.27
CA PHE A 234 -3.06 -15.36 5.84
C PHE A 234 -2.24 -15.87 7.02
N ASP A 235 -2.42 -17.14 7.36
CA ASP A 235 -1.84 -17.77 8.56
C ASP A 235 -0.31 -17.96 8.50
N HIS A 236 0.28 -17.90 7.30
CA HIS A 236 1.68 -18.27 7.06
C HIS A 236 2.57 -17.11 6.63
N VAL A 237 2.11 -15.88 6.74
CA VAL A 237 2.88 -14.70 6.39
C VAL A 237 3.67 -14.22 7.60
N SER A 238 5.00 -14.25 7.49
CA SER A 238 5.91 -13.80 8.55
C SER A 238 6.63 -12.49 8.24
N VAL A 239 6.68 -12.10 6.96
CA VAL A 239 7.31 -10.85 6.52
C VAL A 239 6.35 -10.04 5.65
N VAL A 240 6.18 -8.77 5.99
CA VAL A 240 5.40 -7.79 5.21
C VAL A 240 6.25 -6.56 4.96
#